data_a5bb916776d8f863ce5a4a366ca57bc7
#
_entry.id   a5bb916776d8f863ce5a4a366ca57bc7
#
_cell.length_a   1.000
_cell.length_b   1.000
_cell.length_c   1.000
_cell.angle_alpha   90.00
_cell.angle_beta   90.00
_cell.angle_gamma   90.00
#
_symmetry.space_group_name_H-M   'P 1'
#
loop_
_entity.id
_entity.type
_entity.pdbx_description
1 polymer ?
#
loop_
_entity_poly.entity_id
_entity_poly.type
_entity_poly.pdbx_seq_one_letter_code
_entity_poly.pdbx_strand_id
1 'polypeptide(L)'
;MRFTMGGYKYGIHRILNRRNNVSIEQAILKSFDNLDTEYIDLFLIHNPWKIFMDMWEVLEKFYKEGRIRAIGVSNFLQPHIEALSEISDVVPAVNQIEISPLNAQIELTKYCQDRGIAVEAMSTFSHFRSVRAKTGDYRASFDFGNRKKTW
;
A
#
# COMPACT_ATOMS: atom_id res chain seq x y z
N MET A 1 -10.53 -7.90 -12.81
CA MET A 1 -10.07 -7.64 -11.44
C MET A 1 -10.18 -6.14 -11.21
N ARG A 2 -10.98 -5.72 -10.24
CA ARG A 2 -11.19 -4.30 -9.91
C ARG A 2 -10.39 -3.98 -8.67
N PHE A 3 -9.56 -2.96 -8.74
CA PHE A 3 -8.56 -2.63 -7.75
C PHE A 3 -8.66 -1.16 -7.38
N THR A 4 -8.62 -0.84 -6.10
CA THR A 4 -8.50 0.54 -5.64
C THR A 4 -7.57 0.65 -4.45
N MET A 5 -6.76 1.69 -4.42
CA MET A 5 -6.02 2.13 -3.25
C MET A 5 -6.79 3.23 -2.54
N GLY A 6 -7.23 2.97 -1.31
CA GLY A 6 -7.79 4.00 -0.45
C GLY A 6 -6.73 5.01 -0.08
N GLY A 7 -6.54 5.99 -0.90
CA GLY A 7 -5.53 7.01 -0.64
C GLY A 7 -4.72 7.44 -1.84
N TYR A 8 -5.28 7.40 -3.02
CA TYR A 8 -4.73 8.26 -4.07
C TYR A 8 -4.40 9.62 -3.47
N LYS A 9 -3.39 10.34 -3.99
CA LYS A 9 -2.88 11.66 -3.53
C LYS A 9 -3.99 12.65 -3.15
N TYR A 10 -5.24 12.25 -3.34
CA TYR A 10 -6.51 12.92 -3.08
C TYR A 10 -7.56 12.05 -2.37
N GLY A 11 -7.16 10.86 -1.85
CA GLY A 11 -8.05 9.88 -1.23
C GLY A 11 -8.50 10.20 0.20
N ILE A 12 -8.89 9.18 0.95
CA ILE A 12 -9.50 9.25 2.29
C ILE A 12 -8.80 10.24 3.23
N HIS A 13 -7.46 10.27 3.23
CA HIS A 13 -6.69 11.20 4.08
C HIS A 13 -6.98 12.68 3.77
N ARG A 14 -7.16 13.06 2.50
CA ARG A 14 -7.47 14.45 2.13
C ARG A 14 -8.91 14.82 2.40
N ILE A 15 -9.82 13.87 2.33
CA ILE A 15 -11.24 14.04 2.68
C ILE A 15 -11.38 14.24 4.19
N LEU A 16 -10.65 13.48 5.01
CA LEU A 16 -10.68 13.57 6.46
C LEU A 16 -9.91 14.78 7.01
N ASN A 17 -8.84 15.23 6.35
CA ASN A 17 -8.10 16.45 6.73
C ASN A 17 -8.75 17.75 6.26
N ARG A 18 -9.65 17.71 5.28
CA ARG A 18 -10.48 18.86 4.96
C ARG A 18 -11.74 18.78 5.81
N ARG A 19 -12.00 19.78 6.60
CA ARG A 19 -13.20 20.11 7.43
C ARG A 19 -14.60 19.69 6.87
N ASN A 20 -14.66 18.73 5.99
CA ASN A 20 -15.86 18.13 5.47
C ASN A 20 -16.11 16.87 6.30
N ASN A 21 -17.19 16.85 7.06
CA ASN A 21 -17.66 15.74 7.90
C ASN A 21 -17.97 14.44 7.12
N VAL A 22 -17.08 14.03 6.22
CA VAL A 22 -17.20 12.77 5.48
C VAL A 22 -16.61 11.66 6.33
N SER A 23 -17.43 10.71 6.74
CA SER A 23 -16.98 9.54 7.48
C SER A 23 -16.09 8.63 6.62
N ILE A 24 -15.27 7.78 7.27
CA ILE A 24 -14.48 6.75 6.59
C ILE A 24 -15.38 5.88 5.70
N GLU A 25 -16.53 5.47 6.23
CA GLU A 25 -17.51 4.66 5.52
C GLU A 25 -18.00 5.34 4.23
N GLN A 26 -18.37 6.63 4.29
CA GLN A 26 -18.77 7.39 3.10
C GLN A 26 -17.65 7.49 2.06
N ALA A 27 -16.40 7.61 2.50
CA ALA A 27 -15.25 7.64 1.59
C ALA A 27 -15.02 6.29 0.89
N ILE A 28 -15.26 5.18 1.59
CA ILE A 28 -15.22 3.83 1.01
C ILE A 28 -16.40 3.65 0.03
N LEU A 29 -17.62 4.02 0.40
CA LEU A 29 -18.78 3.96 -0.48
C LEU A 29 -18.56 4.75 -1.77
N LYS A 30 -17.97 5.93 -1.68
CA LYS A 30 -17.60 6.71 -2.86
C LYS A 30 -16.60 5.98 -3.78
N SER A 31 -15.79 5.09 -3.25
CA SER A 31 -14.89 4.25 -4.08
C SER A 31 -15.68 3.25 -4.91
N PHE A 32 -16.77 2.69 -4.38
CA PHE A 32 -17.69 1.83 -5.14
C PHE A 32 -18.37 2.62 -6.26
N ASP A 33 -18.89 3.81 -5.95
CA ASP A 33 -19.50 4.69 -6.95
C ASP A 33 -18.54 5.06 -8.08
N ASN A 34 -17.31 5.45 -7.71
CA ASN A 34 -16.27 5.83 -8.70
C ASN A 34 -15.85 4.68 -9.59
N LEU A 35 -15.90 3.44 -9.10
CA LEU A 35 -15.55 2.24 -9.86
C LEU A 35 -16.75 1.63 -10.58
N ASP A 36 -17.95 2.18 -10.36
CA ASP A 36 -19.22 1.68 -10.88
C ASP A 36 -19.34 0.16 -10.65
N THR A 37 -19.27 -0.26 -9.37
CA THR A 37 -19.23 -1.68 -9.01
C THR A 37 -19.92 -1.95 -7.68
N GLU A 38 -20.53 -3.13 -7.56
CA GLU A 38 -21.13 -3.61 -6.30
C GLU A 38 -20.10 -4.26 -5.36
N TYR A 39 -18.92 -4.66 -5.87
CA TYR A 39 -17.85 -5.25 -5.08
C TYR A 39 -16.47 -4.75 -5.52
N ILE A 40 -15.49 -4.83 -4.61
CA ILE A 40 -14.08 -4.53 -4.87
C ILE A 40 -13.25 -5.77 -4.56
N ASP A 41 -12.41 -6.20 -5.49
CA ASP A 41 -11.56 -7.38 -5.30
C ASP A 41 -10.47 -7.14 -4.24
N LEU A 42 -9.85 -5.96 -4.24
CA LEU A 42 -8.81 -5.59 -3.28
C LEU A 42 -8.89 -4.10 -2.94
N PHE A 43 -8.94 -3.80 -1.65
CA PHE A 43 -8.89 -2.43 -1.13
C PHE A 43 -7.66 -2.26 -0.23
N LEU A 44 -6.84 -1.23 -0.47
CA LEU A 44 -5.63 -0.96 0.30
C LEU A 44 -5.73 0.34 1.10
N ILE A 45 -5.29 0.31 2.36
CA ILE A 45 -4.93 1.53 3.11
C ILE A 45 -3.57 2.00 2.61
N HIS A 46 -3.52 3.19 2.02
CA HIS A 46 -2.33 3.67 1.30
C HIS A 46 -1.12 3.96 2.21
N ASN A 47 -1.34 4.42 3.43
CA ASN A 47 -0.27 4.72 4.39
C ASN A 47 -0.77 4.54 5.83
N PRO A 48 0.11 4.26 6.80
CA PRO A 48 -0.21 4.13 8.22
C PRO A 48 -0.38 5.51 8.89
N TRP A 49 -1.40 6.27 8.44
CA TRP A 49 -1.76 7.54 9.05
C TRP A 49 -2.41 7.32 10.42
N LYS A 50 -2.52 8.34 11.26
CA LYS A 50 -3.05 8.27 12.64
C LYS A 50 -4.39 7.52 12.80
N ILE A 51 -5.18 7.45 11.73
CA ILE A 51 -6.53 6.84 11.71
C ILE A 51 -6.55 5.48 11.00
N PHE A 52 -5.40 4.85 10.74
CA PHE A 52 -5.38 3.61 9.96
C PHE A 52 -6.10 2.45 10.67
N MET A 53 -6.13 2.45 12.01
CA MET A 53 -6.87 1.47 12.79
C MET A 53 -8.38 1.62 12.57
N ASP A 54 -8.91 2.84 12.70
CA ASP A 54 -10.33 3.14 12.44
C ASP A 54 -10.71 2.78 10.99
N MET A 55 -9.79 3.05 10.04
CA MET A 55 -9.98 2.66 8.63
C MET A 55 -10.02 1.15 8.46
N TRP A 56 -9.18 0.41 9.19
CA TRP A 56 -9.14 -1.04 9.14
C TRP A 56 -10.43 -1.66 9.66
N GLU A 57 -10.93 -1.20 10.81
CA GLU A 57 -12.21 -1.67 11.38
C GLU A 57 -13.38 -1.48 10.39
N VAL A 58 -13.46 -0.32 9.73
CA VAL A 58 -14.51 -0.07 8.75
C VAL A 58 -14.33 -0.95 7.50
N LEU A 59 -13.10 -1.13 7.01
CA LEU A 59 -12.83 -2.02 5.87
C LEU A 59 -13.14 -3.47 6.19
N GLU A 60 -12.84 -3.92 7.40
CA GLU A 60 -13.15 -5.27 7.89
C GLU A 60 -14.66 -5.55 7.88
N LYS A 61 -15.50 -4.55 8.22
CA LYS A 61 -16.95 -4.65 8.09
C LYS A 61 -17.36 -4.94 6.64
N PHE A 62 -16.88 -4.16 5.67
CA PHE A 62 -17.17 -4.38 4.25
C PHE A 62 -16.62 -5.71 3.71
N TYR A 63 -15.48 -6.16 4.24
CA TYR A 63 -14.90 -7.46 3.95
C TYR A 63 -15.79 -8.61 4.46
N LYS A 64 -16.26 -8.52 5.71
CA LYS A 64 -17.17 -9.52 6.31
C LYS A 64 -18.54 -9.55 5.60
N GLU A 65 -19.00 -8.42 5.08
CA GLU A 65 -20.20 -8.31 4.25
C GLU A 65 -20.00 -8.88 2.82
N GLY A 66 -18.79 -9.25 2.44
CA GLY A 66 -18.45 -9.75 1.09
C GLY A 66 -18.43 -8.68 0.00
N ARG A 67 -18.59 -7.41 0.34
CA ARG A 67 -18.51 -6.28 -0.59
C ARG A 67 -17.09 -5.96 -0.99
N ILE A 68 -16.11 -6.24 -0.11
CA ILE A 68 -14.68 -6.20 -0.42
C ILE A 68 -14.15 -7.63 -0.24
N ARG A 69 -13.51 -8.19 -1.26
CA ARG A 69 -13.04 -9.58 -1.27
C ARG A 69 -11.70 -9.77 -0.55
N ALA A 70 -10.87 -8.74 -0.56
CA ALA A 70 -9.60 -8.72 0.15
C ALA A 70 -9.28 -7.31 0.61
N ILE A 71 -8.76 -7.18 1.82
CA ILE A 71 -8.25 -5.92 2.36
C ILE A 71 -6.76 -6.02 2.60
N GLY A 72 -6.04 -4.93 2.36
CA GLY A 72 -4.60 -4.89 2.51
C GLY A 72 -4.11 -3.49 2.85
N VAL A 73 -2.82 -3.35 2.88
CA VAL A 73 -2.13 -2.13 3.28
C VAL A 73 -1.05 -1.73 2.29
N SER A 74 -0.57 -0.50 2.40
CA SER A 74 0.56 0.00 1.62
C SER A 74 1.47 0.84 2.51
N ASN A 75 2.78 0.70 2.34
CA ASN A 75 3.81 1.39 3.12
C ASN A 75 3.78 1.07 4.63
N PHE A 76 3.25 -0.09 5.02
CA PHE A 76 3.23 -0.52 6.42
C PHE A 76 4.55 -1.20 6.78
N LEU A 77 5.14 -0.76 7.88
CA LEU A 77 6.26 -1.41 8.52
C LEU A 77 5.76 -2.42 9.57
N GLN A 78 6.66 -3.25 10.08
CA GLN A 78 6.35 -4.26 11.09
C GLN A 78 5.51 -3.74 12.27
N PRO A 79 5.84 -2.61 12.95
CA PRO A 79 5.03 -2.13 14.08
C PRO A 79 3.59 -1.76 13.70
N HIS A 80 3.36 -1.31 12.44
CA HIS A 80 2.02 -0.99 11.98
C HIS A 80 1.17 -2.24 11.74
N ILE A 81 1.80 -3.32 11.24
CA ILE A 81 1.13 -4.61 11.04
C ILE A 81 0.83 -5.27 12.39
N GLU A 82 1.76 -5.17 13.35
CA GLU A 82 1.54 -5.65 14.72
C GLU A 82 0.37 -4.91 15.38
N ALA A 83 0.31 -3.59 15.26
CA ALA A 83 -0.82 -2.81 15.78
C ALA A 83 -2.17 -3.20 15.16
N LEU A 84 -2.22 -3.61 13.89
CA LEU A 84 -3.44 -4.16 13.28
C LEU A 84 -3.81 -5.51 13.91
N SER A 85 -2.84 -6.37 14.17
CA SER A 85 -3.10 -7.69 14.78
C SER A 85 -3.56 -7.62 16.23
N GLU A 86 -3.39 -6.47 16.92
CA GLU A 86 -3.93 -6.23 18.25
C GLU A 86 -5.45 -5.92 18.22
N ILE A 87 -5.98 -5.44 17.12
CA ILE A 87 -7.39 -5.00 17.01
C ILE A 87 -8.23 -5.90 16.09
N SER A 88 -7.63 -6.77 15.32
CA SER A 88 -8.31 -7.58 14.32
C SER A 88 -7.63 -8.92 14.06
N ASP A 89 -8.42 -9.98 13.92
CA ASP A 89 -7.94 -11.30 13.48
C ASP A 89 -7.78 -11.38 11.95
N VAL A 90 -8.23 -10.37 11.22
CA VAL A 90 -8.09 -10.33 9.75
C VAL A 90 -6.69 -9.87 9.37
N VAL A 91 -5.93 -10.79 8.80
CA VAL A 91 -4.58 -10.51 8.30
C VAL A 91 -4.66 -9.74 6.98
N PRO A 92 -3.88 -8.66 6.78
CA PRO A 92 -3.79 -8.00 5.49
C PRO A 92 -3.42 -8.98 4.38
N ALA A 93 -4.22 -9.03 3.31
CA ALA A 93 -3.93 -9.90 2.17
C ALA A 93 -2.64 -9.48 1.43
N VAL A 94 -2.36 -8.18 1.41
CA VAL A 94 -1.22 -7.58 0.70
C VAL A 94 -0.64 -6.44 1.52
N ASN A 95 0.69 -6.30 1.48
CA ASN A 95 1.39 -5.06 1.81
C ASN A 95 2.13 -4.57 0.56
N GLN A 96 1.65 -3.47 -0.03
CA GLN A 96 2.29 -2.85 -1.19
C GLN A 96 3.38 -1.88 -0.71
N ILE A 97 4.64 -2.17 -0.99
CA ILE A 97 5.79 -1.40 -0.51
C ILE A 97 6.75 -1.04 -1.64
N GLU A 98 7.52 0.03 -1.44
CA GLU A 98 8.59 0.37 -2.36
C GLU A 98 9.72 -0.67 -2.26
N ILE A 99 9.93 -1.43 -3.34
CA ILE A 99 11.06 -2.33 -3.49
C ILE A 99 11.82 -1.95 -4.76
N SER A 100 13.10 -1.64 -4.60
CA SER A 100 13.99 -1.29 -5.69
C SER A 100 15.37 -1.89 -5.45
N PRO A 101 16.26 -1.91 -6.45
CA PRO A 101 17.65 -2.35 -6.26
C PRO A 101 18.41 -1.58 -5.17
N LEU A 102 17.96 -0.36 -4.83
CA LEU A 102 18.52 0.46 -3.76
C LEU A 102 17.81 0.29 -2.42
N ASN A 103 16.63 -0.33 -2.42
CA ASN A 103 15.79 -0.54 -1.24
C ASN A 103 15.13 -1.92 -1.33
N ALA A 104 15.87 -2.97 -1.01
CA ALA A 104 15.42 -4.36 -1.22
C ALA A 104 14.37 -4.83 -0.20
N GLN A 105 14.20 -4.14 0.95
CA GLN A 105 13.21 -4.44 1.99
C GLN A 105 13.16 -5.93 2.42
N ILE A 106 14.33 -6.61 2.48
CA ILE A 106 14.42 -8.07 2.66
C ILE A 106 13.74 -8.51 3.96
N GLU A 107 14.05 -7.82 5.07
CA GLU A 107 13.52 -8.17 6.39
C GLU A 107 12.00 -7.97 6.47
N LEU A 108 11.51 -6.84 5.96
CA LEU A 108 10.08 -6.56 5.93
C LEU A 108 9.33 -7.52 5.01
N THR A 109 9.92 -7.86 3.86
CA THR A 109 9.35 -8.84 2.92
C THR A 109 9.22 -10.20 3.60
N LYS A 110 10.30 -10.67 4.25
CA LYS A 110 10.25 -11.94 4.99
C LYS A 110 9.23 -11.90 6.13
N TYR A 111 9.20 -10.82 6.90
CA TYR A 111 8.23 -10.63 7.98
C TYR A 111 6.77 -10.75 7.48
N CYS A 112 6.46 -10.12 6.34
CA CYS A 112 5.14 -10.22 5.73
C CYS A 112 4.83 -11.65 5.26
N GLN A 113 5.76 -12.28 4.54
CA GLN A 113 5.59 -13.64 4.01
C GLN A 113 5.39 -14.69 5.12
N ASP A 114 6.14 -14.60 6.21
CA ASP A 114 6.02 -15.49 7.37
C ASP A 114 4.61 -15.39 8.04
N ARG A 115 3.85 -14.33 7.74
CA ARG A 115 2.47 -14.08 8.22
C ARG A 115 1.40 -14.29 7.16
N GLY A 116 1.76 -14.81 6.00
CA GLY A 116 0.81 -15.00 4.89
C GLY A 116 0.39 -13.72 4.18
N ILE A 117 1.11 -12.59 4.41
CA ILE A 117 0.87 -11.32 3.74
C ILE A 117 1.66 -11.31 2.43
N ALA A 118 0.98 -11.22 1.30
CA ALA A 118 1.63 -11.04 0.00
C ALA A 118 2.33 -9.68 -0.06
N VAL A 119 3.52 -9.64 -0.65
CA VAL A 119 4.24 -8.39 -0.85
C VAL A 119 4.17 -7.99 -2.31
N GLU A 120 3.65 -6.79 -2.56
CA GLU A 120 3.61 -6.19 -3.88
C GLU A 120 4.63 -5.06 -3.98
N ALA A 121 5.56 -5.19 -4.93
CA ALA A 121 6.59 -4.18 -5.17
C ALA A 121 6.02 -3.02 -5.98
N MET A 122 6.12 -1.80 -5.44
CA MET A 122 5.80 -0.58 -6.17
C MET A 122 7.05 0.25 -6.44
N SER A 123 6.95 1.17 -7.41
CA SER A 123 8.00 2.16 -7.70
C SER A 123 9.39 1.58 -7.99
N THR A 124 9.47 0.34 -8.45
CA THR A 124 10.70 -0.42 -8.65
C THR A 124 11.74 0.32 -9.51
N PHE A 125 11.29 1.12 -10.47
CA PHE A 125 12.15 1.92 -11.36
C PHE A 125 12.01 3.43 -11.18
N SER A 126 11.04 3.93 -10.43
CA SER A 126 10.76 5.38 -10.32
C SER A 126 11.80 6.11 -9.48
N HIS A 127 12.46 5.42 -8.55
CA HIS A 127 13.50 5.99 -7.70
C HIS A 127 14.73 6.47 -8.49
N PHE A 128 14.99 5.88 -9.65
CA PHE A 128 16.03 6.34 -10.57
C PHE A 128 15.83 7.81 -11.01
N ARG A 129 14.58 8.26 -11.13
CA ARG A 129 14.27 9.67 -11.48
C ARG A 129 14.58 10.62 -10.33
N SER A 130 14.29 10.24 -9.09
CA SER A 130 14.52 11.09 -7.91
C SER A 130 16.00 11.15 -7.52
N VAL A 131 16.74 10.06 -7.69
CA VAL A 131 18.19 10.04 -7.51
C VAL A 131 18.87 10.92 -8.56
N ARG A 132 18.47 10.82 -9.84
CA ARG A 132 18.97 11.68 -10.91
C ARG A 132 18.70 13.17 -10.65
N ALA A 133 17.54 13.52 -10.10
CA ALA A 133 17.20 14.90 -9.78
C ALA A 133 18.07 15.47 -8.64
N LYS A 134 18.56 14.62 -7.73
CA LYS A 134 19.40 15.05 -6.58
C LYS A 134 20.89 15.03 -6.88
N THR A 135 21.38 14.11 -7.72
CA THR A 135 22.81 13.90 -7.97
C THR A 135 23.29 14.38 -9.33
N GLY A 136 22.39 14.75 -10.23
CA GLY A 136 22.72 15.18 -11.58
C GLY A 136 23.27 14.08 -12.51
N ASP A 137 23.76 12.99 -11.96
CA ASP A 137 24.31 11.87 -12.72
C ASP A 137 23.93 10.51 -12.13
N TYR A 138 23.01 9.81 -12.80
CA TYR A 138 22.59 8.49 -12.36
C TYR A 138 23.64 7.40 -12.64
N ARG A 139 24.64 7.66 -13.53
CA ARG A 139 25.71 6.71 -13.82
C ARG A 139 26.66 6.54 -12.63
N ALA A 140 26.77 7.57 -11.77
CA ALA A 140 27.56 7.49 -10.55
C ALA A 140 26.94 6.57 -9.48
N SER A 141 25.66 6.26 -9.54
CA SER A 141 24.95 5.43 -8.57
C SER A 141 24.89 3.95 -8.94
N PHE A 142 25.22 3.59 -10.18
CA PHE A 142 25.20 2.22 -10.70
C PHE A 142 26.42 1.98 -11.59
N ASP A 143 27.53 1.65 -10.97
CA ASP A 143 28.58 0.93 -11.66
C ASP A 143 28.13 -0.54 -11.81
N PHE A 144 27.45 -0.85 -12.89
CA PHE A 144 27.33 -2.21 -13.37
C PHE A 144 28.66 -2.65 -13.89
N GLY A 145 29.65 -2.74 -12.97
CA GLY A 145 31.02 -3.08 -13.27
C GLY A 145 31.10 -3.97 -14.50
N ASN A 146 31.83 -3.52 -15.49
CA ASN A 146 32.07 -4.02 -16.84
C ASN A 146 32.07 -5.56 -16.94
N ARG A 147 30.94 -6.21 -16.66
CA ARG A 147 30.72 -7.61 -16.95
C ARG A 147 30.53 -7.71 -18.46
N LYS A 148 31.66 -7.93 -19.16
CA LYS A 148 31.59 -8.37 -20.54
C LYS A 148 30.56 -9.46 -20.65
N LYS A 149 29.50 -9.19 -21.42
CA LYS A 149 28.54 -10.20 -21.82
C LYS A 149 29.30 -11.25 -22.59
N THR A 150 29.60 -12.37 -21.98
CA THR A 150 29.91 -13.62 -22.67
C THR A 150 28.57 -14.34 -22.78
N TRP A 151 27.99 -14.27 -23.96
CA TRP A 151 26.92 -15.15 -24.41
C TRP A 151 27.51 -16.36 -25.06
#